data_133d84853e3c38255dc7c87072fa06e9
#
_entry.id   133d84853e3c38255dc7c87072fa06e9
#
_cell.length_a   1.000
_cell.length_b   1.000
_cell.length_c   1.000
_cell.angle_alpha   90.00
_cell.angle_beta   90.00
_cell.angle_gamma   90.00
#
_symmetry.space_group_name_H-M   'P 1'
#
loop_
_entity.id
_entity.type
_entity.pdbx_description
1 polymer ?
#
loop_
_entity_poly.entity_id
_entity_poly.type
_entity_poly.pdbx_seq_one_letter_code
_entity_poly.pdbx_strand_id
1 'polypeptide(L)'
;MKATFPPLSLLQVAALTSPEHEVVLQDEAVQDLDLEAPCDLVGITAFTSSAPRAYDVADSFRLRGIPVVIGGMHVSACPEEALEHCDAVVIGEAEGKWPRLLEDLAQGRLQRVYRDGGFPDMRTTPPARRSLLRREAYMVADTVQASRGCAHNCSFCSVSTFFGRQVRWRPVEAVVEEVAGLPGGIVVFVDDNIMAQPRHAAGLFEALCGLGKKWMGQASTAVLQNAELVRLAGRSGCRAIFVGLETLSAAALGRVNKGFNVVGRFRDVIKRLHDAGIGVVGAFMFGFDGEDESVFERTAEFAEQAHIDLPQYAILTPLPGTPLYTQMEAEGRIIDRDWSHYDAAHAVFQPRGTTPEKLEEGLKAALKHSYSRLGMVRRLFGWSARAPLMWALNVAFRRRAIAFAAGPVR
;
A
#
# COMPACT_ATOMS: atom_id res chain seq x y z
N MET A 1 -8.82 16.42 8.94
CA MET A 1 -9.15 14.96 9.10
C MET A 1 -7.84 14.22 9.34
N LYS A 2 -7.80 13.14 10.15
CA LYS A 2 -6.55 12.39 10.32
C LYS A 2 -6.27 11.52 9.10
N ALA A 3 -5.02 11.49 8.63
CA ALA A 3 -4.58 10.49 7.67
C ALA A 3 -4.53 9.09 8.31
N THR A 4 -4.55 8.04 7.50
CA THR A 4 -4.57 6.66 8.03
C THR A 4 -3.21 6.29 8.59
N PHE A 5 -2.15 6.45 7.79
CA PHE A 5 -0.77 6.10 8.14
C PHE A 5 0.18 7.22 7.73
N PRO A 6 1.34 7.36 8.41
CA PRO A 6 2.39 8.29 7.99
C PRO A 6 3.14 7.78 6.75
N PRO A 7 3.81 8.68 6.02
CA PRO A 7 4.66 8.33 4.89
C PRO A 7 5.99 7.71 5.36
N LEU A 8 5.97 6.39 5.63
CA LEU A 8 7.15 5.68 6.14
C LEU A 8 8.39 5.84 5.24
N SER A 9 8.18 5.95 3.91
CA SER A 9 9.25 6.20 2.95
C SER A 9 10.01 7.48 3.23
N LEU A 10 9.32 8.60 3.53
CA LEU A 10 9.97 9.88 3.88
C LEU A 10 10.70 9.79 5.20
N LEU A 11 10.13 9.12 6.20
CA LEU A 11 10.80 8.88 7.49
C LEU A 11 12.05 8.01 7.33
N GLN A 12 12.04 7.09 6.36
CA GLN A 12 13.19 6.25 6.03
C GLN A 12 14.28 7.06 5.34
N VAL A 13 13.94 7.90 4.35
CA VAL A 13 14.88 8.81 3.69
C VAL A 13 15.48 9.79 4.71
N ALA A 14 14.67 10.31 5.62
CA ALA A 14 15.15 11.15 6.72
C ALA A 14 16.13 10.43 7.66
N ALA A 15 15.97 9.11 7.86
CA ALA A 15 16.90 8.30 8.63
C ALA A 15 18.24 8.03 7.91
N LEU A 16 18.23 8.10 6.58
CA LEU A 16 19.44 8.02 5.74
C LEU A 16 20.18 9.36 5.60
N THR A 17 19.54 10.44 6.04
CA THR A 17 20.12 11.79 5.99
C THR A 17 21.04 12.02 7.19
N SER A 18 22.30 12.46 6.92
CA SER A 18 23.28 12.74 7.96
C SER A 18 22.73 13.73 9.00
N PRO A 19 23.08 13.56 10.30
CA PRO A 19 22.69 14.50 11.36
C PRO A 19 23.18 15.95 11.15
N GLU A 20 24.11 16.18 10.26
CA GLU A 20 24.60 17.51 9.87
C GLU A 20 23.55 18.33 9.11
N HIS A 21 22.54 17.67 8.54
CA HIS A 21 21.43 18.30 7.84
C HIS A 21 20.22 18.48 8.75
N GLU A 22 19.65 19.66 8.72
CA GLU A 22 18.31 19.89 9.25
C GLU A 22 17.26 19.31 8.29
N VAL A 23 16.36 18.47 8.81
CA VAL A 23 15.32 17.82 8.02
C VAL A 23 13.94 18.25 8.50
N VAL A 24 13.17 18.84 7.60
CA VAL A 24 11.76 19.17 7.80
C VAL A 24 10.91 18.20 7.02
N LEU A 25 9.94 17.55 7.67
CA LEU A 25 8.98 16.66 7.05
C LEU A 25 7.64 17.38 6.84
N GLN A 26 7.15 17.41 5.60
CA GLN A 26 5.82 17.89 5.27
C GLN A 26 5.02 16.76 4.61
N ASP A 27 3.78 16.57 5.05
CA ASP A 27 2.84 15.60 4.47
C ASP A 27 1.51 16.31 4.16
N GLU A 28 1.23 16.52 2.89
CA GLU A 28 0.03 17.23 2.41
C GLU A 28 -1.28 16.53 2.82
N ALA A 29 -1.23 15.24 3.17
CA ALA A 29 -2.42 14.55 3.67
C ALA A 29 -2.89 15.04 5.06
N VAL A 30 -2.04 15.77 5.80
CA VAL A 30 -2.32 16.20 7.18
C VAL A 30 -2.04 17.67 7.47
N GLN A 31 -1.40 18.40 6.55
CA GLN A 31 -1.11 19.82 6.65
C GLN A 31 -0.96 20.46 5.29
N ASP A 32 -1.15 21.77 5.19
CA ASP A 32 -0.79 22.51 3.99
C ASP A 32 0.73 22.53 3.83
N LEU A 33 1.21 22.44 2.58
CA LEU A 33 2.63 22.55 2.27
C LEU A 33 3.05 24.01 2.34
N ASP A 34 4.17 24.27 3.00
CA ASP A 34 4.82 25.58 2.95
C ASP A 34 5.78 25.62 1.74
N LEU A 35 5.26 26.11 0.61
CA LEU A 35 6.03 26.23 -0.62
C LEU A 35 7.02 27.40 -0.59
N GLU A 36 6.94 28.29 0.41
CA GLU A 36 7.87 29.40 0.61
C GLU A 36 9.00 29.08 1.62
N ALA A 37 8.96 27.91 2.24
CA ALA A 37 9.98 27.50 3.22
C ALA A 37 11.39 27.65 2.66
N PRO A 38 12.33 28.24 3.41
CA PRO A 38 13.74 28.28 3.03
C PRO A 38 14.34 26.87 3.16
N CYS A 39 14.98 26.39 2.10
CA CYS A 39 15.67 25.10 2.11
C CYS A 39 16.71 25.04 0.98
N ASP A 40 17.70 24.16 1.15
CA ASP A 40 18.78 23.96 0.16
C ASP A 40 18.45 22.82 -0.81
N LEU A 41 17.50 21.97 -0.45
CA LEU A 41 17.06 20.83 -1.24
C LEU A 41 15.62 20.44 -0.88
N VAL A 42 14.82 20.07 -1.87
CA VAL A 42 13.50 19.45 -1.68
C VAL A 42 13.53 18.01 -2.18
N GLY A 43 13.19 17.06 -1.31
CA GLY A 43 12.98 15.66 -1.65
C GLY A 43 11.49 15.29 -1.66
N ILE A 44 10.98 14.82 -2.79
CA ILE A 44 9.57 14.47 -2.96
C ILE A 44 9.44 12.96 -3.20
N THR A 45 8.41 12.32 -2.65
CA THR A 45 8.02 10.96 -3.02
C THR A 45 6.60 10.95 -3.57
N ALA A 46 6.38 10.24 -4.68
CA ALA A 46 5.10 10.18 -5.33
C ALA A 46 4.70 8.74 -5.71
N PHE A 47 3.43 8.42 -5.47
CA PHE A 47 2.72 7.34 -6.16
C PHE A 47 2.14 7.87 -7.47
N THR A 48 1.65 6.98 -8.34
CA THR A 48 1.13 7.39 -9.65
C THR A 48 0.01 8.42 -9.53
N SER A 49 -0.97 8.19 -8.68
CA SER A 49 -2.09 9.13 -8.51
C SER A 49 -1.71 10.49 -7.90
N SER A 50 -0.56 10.60 -7.27
CA SER A 50 -0.07 11.87 -6.72
C SER A 50 1.05 12.51 -7.55
N ALA A 51 1.44 11.91 -8.68
CA ALA A 51 2.53 12.41 -9.50
C ALA A 51 2.26 13.82 -10.08
N PRO A 52 1.07 14.14 -10.63
CA PRO A 52 0.80 15.49 -11.10
C PRO A 52 0.99 16.56 -10.01
N ARG A 53 0.47 16.28 -8.81
CA ARG A 53 0.66 17.19 -7.68
C ARG A 53 2.11 17.31 -7.24
N ALA A 54 2.86 16.20 -7.27
CA ALA A 54 4.29 16.22 -6.97
C ALA A 54 5.08 17.09 -7.96
N TYR A 55 4.69 17.08 -9.24
CA TYR A 55 5.27 17.92 -10.27
C TYR A 55 4.97 19.40 -10.05
N ASP A 56 3.71 19.76 -9.72
CA ASP A 56 3.35 21.16 -9.38
C ASP A 56 4.19 21.68 -8.19
N VAL A 57 4.37 20.85 -7.17
CA VAL A 57 5.19 21.20 -6.00
C VAL A 57 6.65 21.35 -6.40
N ALA A 58 7.17 20.45 -7.21
CA ALA A 58 8.54 20.49 -7.69
C ALA A 58 8.82 21.76 -8.51
N ASP A 59 7.95 22.07 -9.46
CA ASP A 59 8.08 23.26 -10.29
C ASP A 59 8.04 24.55 -9.47
N SER A 60 7.21 24.61 -8.42
CA SER A 60 7.13 25.76 -7.52
C SER A 60 8.46 26.03 -6.80
N PHE A 61 9.17 25.00 -6.34
CA PHE A 61 10.48 25.15 -5.70
C PHE A 61 11.59 25.47 -6.71
N ARG A 62 11.55 24.84 -7.89
CA ARG A 62 12.51 25.11 -8.98
C ARG A 62 12.44 26.55 -9.50
N LEU A 63 11.24 27.13 -9.59
CA LEU A 63 11.06 28.56 -9.92
C LEU A 63 11.77 29.49 -8.94
N ARG A 64 11.99 29.06 -7.70
CA ARG A 64 12.76 29.76 -6.68
C ARG A 64 14.26 29.44 -6.71
N GLY A 65 14.71 28.61 -7.65
CA GLY A 65 16.12 28.18 -7.77
C GLY A 65 16.54 27.13 -6.76
N ILE A 66 15.60 26.45 -6.09
CA ILE A 66 15.84 25.40 -5.13
C ILE A 66 15.90 24.05 -5.86
N PRO A 67 16.98 23.27 -5.73
CA PRO A 67 17.08 21.95 -6.34
C PRO A 67 15.97 21.01 -5.82
N VAL A 68 15.37 20.24 -6.73
CA VAL A 68 14.32 19.28 -6.41
C VAL A 68 14.72 17.88 -6.86
N VAL A 69 14.53 16.93 -5.97
CA VAL A 69 14.74 15.49 -6.22
C VAL A 69 13.44 14.75 -6.02
N ILE A 70 13.04 13.93 -6.99
CA ILE A 70 11.85 13.10 -6.87
C ILE A 70 12.22 11.62 -6.87
N GLY A 71 11.59 10.85 -5.99
CA GLY A 71 11.69 9.38 -5.94
C GLY A 71 10.33 8.73 -5.79
N GLY A 72 10.33 7.42 -5.61
CA GLY A 72 9.10 6.63 -5.42
C GLY A 72 8.74 5.76 -6.61
N MET A 73 7.60 5.06 -6.49
CA MET A 73 7.22 4.03 -7.47
C MET A 73 6.92 4.62 -8.84
N HIS A 74 6.21 5.75 -8.91
CA HIS A 74 5.87 6.38 -10.18
C HIS A 74 7.12 6.83 -10.92
N VAL A 75 7.98 7.59 -10.28
CA VAL A 75 9.22 8.12 -10.86
C VAL A 75 10.18 7.01 -11.30
N SER A 76 10.16 5.88 -10.59
CA SER A 76 10.95 4.71 -11.00
C SER A 76 10.42 4.04 -12.28
N ALA A 77 9.14 4.20 -12.58
CA ALA A 77 8.52 3.71 -13.81
C ALA A 77 8.56 4.73 -14.95
N CYS A 78 8.49 6.03 -14.65
CA CYS A 78 8.40 7.14 -15.60
C CYS A 78 9.49 8.21 -15.30
N PRO A 79 10.79 7.85 -15.32
CA PRO A 79 11.83 8.78 -14.89
C PRO A 79 12.05 9.94 -15.87
N GLU A 80 11.83 9.73 -17.16
CA GLU A 80 11.99 10.77 -18.20
C GLU A 80 10.95 11.88 -18.00
N GLU A 81 9.69 11.54 -17.75
CA GLU A 81 8.62 12.49 -17.43
C GLU A 81 8.95 13.28 -16.15
N ALA A 82 9.35 12.58 -15.08
CA ALA A 82 9.70 13.25 -13.83
C ALA A 82 10.88 14.23 -13.98
N LEU A 83 11.84 13.96 -14.88
CA LEU A 83 12.98 14.83 -15.15
C LEU A 83 12.62 16.13 -15.88
N GLU A 84 11.40 16.29 -16.37
CA GLU A 84 10.89 17.57 -16.86
C GLU A 84 10.60 18.52 -15.69
N HIS A 85 10.27 17.97 -14.52
CA HIS A 85 9.82 18.70 -13.33
C HIS A 85 10.84 18.75 -12.21
N CYS A 86 11.99 18.05 -12.28
CA CYS A 86 12.97 18.02 -11.20
C CYS A 86 14.41 18.03 -11.71
N ASP A 87 15.33 18.28 -10.80
CA ASP A 87 16.77 18.36 -11.12
C ASP A 87 17.42 16.98 -11.05
N ALA A 88 16.86 16.07 -10.23
CA ALA A 88 17.32 14.69 -10.15
C ALA A 88 16.20 13.70 -9.79
N VAL A 89 16.34 12.46 -10.26
CA VAL A 89 15.47 11.35 -9.89
C VAL A 89 16.23 10.25 -9.15
N VAL A 90 15.58 9.66 -8.13
CA VAL A 90 16.08 8.46 -7.46
C VAL A 90 15.22 7.27 -7.89
N ILE A 91 15.80 6.35 -8.66
CA ILE A 91 15.12 5.19 -9.21
C ILE A 91 15.28 3.99 -8.27
N GLY A 92 14.15 3.37 -7.90
CA GLY A 92 14.11 2.29 -6.92
C GLY A 92 14.27 2.78 -5.48
N GLU A 93 14.85 1.94 -4.62
CA GLU A 93 15.00 2.21 -3.18
C GLU A 93 16.09 3.24 -2.91
N ALA A 94 15.95 4.08 -1.89
CA ALA A 94 16.81 5.24 -1.66
C ALA A 94 18.15 4.89 -0.97
N GLU A 95 18.25 3.74 -0.32
CA GLU A 95 19.45 3.32 0.39
C GLU A 95 20.67 3.29 -0.54
N GLY A 96 21.80 3.84 -0.07
CA GLY A 96 23.02 4.03 -0.87
C GLY A 96 22.97 5.17 -1.89
N LYS A 97 21.81 5.44 -2.50
CA LYS A 97 21.64 6.52 -3.49
C LYS A 97 21.47 7.87 -2.83
N TRP A 98 20.63 7.95 -1.80
CA TRP A 98 20.31 9.21 -1.13
C TRP A 98 21.53 9.84 -0.44
N PRO A 99 22.36 9.12 0.34
CA PRO A 99 23.60 9.71 0.89
C PRO A 99 24.54 10.20 -0.20
N ARG A 100 24.75 9.43 -1.27
CA ARG A 100 25.57 9.82 -2.43
C ARG A 100 25.04 11.09 -3.11
N LEU A 101 23.72 11.20 -3.25
CA LEU A 101 23.07 12.38 -3.82
C LEU A 101 23.35 13.64 -2.98
N LEU A 102 23.27 13.54 -1.65
CA LEU A 102 23.57 14.66 -0.75
C LEU A 102 25.05 15.07 -0.85
N GLU A 103 25.96 14.12 -0.93
CA GLU A 103 27.40 14.39 -1.16
C GLU A 103 27.64 15.09 -2.50
N ASP A 104 27.00 14.61 -3.58
CA ASP A 104 27.11 15.21 -4.90
C ASP A 104 26.53 16.63 -4.93
N LEU A 105 25.40 16.87 -4.25
CA LEU A 105 24.80 18.19 -4.10
C LEU A 105 25.76 19.15 -3.37
N ALA A 106 26.32 18.73 -2.24
CA ALA A 106 27.28 19.54 -1.46
C ALA A 106 28.53 19.91 -2.27
N GLN A 107 28.90 19.12 -3.26
CA GLN A 107 30.03 19.33 -4.15
C GLN A 107 29.65 20.03 -5.47
N GLY A 108 28.39 20.46 -5.63
CA GLY A 108 27.91 21.14 -6.84
C GLY A 108 27.88 20.24 -8.09
N ARG A 109 27.82 18.94 -7.94
CA ARG A 109 27.85 17.96 -9.04
C ARG A 109 26.64 17.01 -9.03
N LEU A 110 25.48 17.50 -8.65
CA LEU A 110 24.22 16.74 -8.65
C LEU A 110 24.00 16.02 -9.99
N GLN A 111 23.81 14.71 -9.94
CA GLN A 111 23.52 13.90 -11.12
C GLN A 111 22.01 13.92 -11.41
N ARG A 112 21.63 13.89 -12.67
CA ARG A 112 20.19 13.84 -13.04
C ARG A 112 19.50 12.53 -12.64
N VAL A 113 20.25 11.41 -12.61
CA VAL A 113 19.68 10.07 -12.33
C VAL A 113 20.55 9.32 -11.35
N TYR A 114 19.95 8.94 -10.23
CA TYR A 114 20.55 8.04 -9.23
C TYR A 114 19.90 6.67 -9.35
N ARG A 115 20.62 5.74 -9.95
CA ARG A 115 20.20 4.35 -10.15
C ARG A 115 21.36 3.42 -9.78
N ASP A 116 21.05 2.30 -9.11
CA ASP A 116 22.00 1.22 -8.84
C ASP A 116 21.53 -0.07 -9.50
N GLY A 117 22.46 -1.00 -9.74
CA GLY A 117 22.19 -2.28 -10.40
C GLY A 117 21.56 -3.35 -9.53
N GLY A 118 21.21 -3.06 -8.28
CA GLY A 118 20.69 -4.04 -7.33
C GLY A 118 19.77 -3.47 -6.25
N PHE A 119 19.39 -4.33 -5.32
CA PHE A 119 18.58 -3.96 -4.18
C PHE A 119 19.44 -3.82 -2.92
N PRO A 120 19.10 -2.88 -2.00
CA PRO A 120 19.85 -2.69 -0.77
C PRO A 120 19.74 -3.92 0.16
N ASP A 121 20.77 -4.09 0.97
CA ASP A 121 20.76 -5.08 2.04
C ASP A 121 19.89 -4.57 3.20
N MET A 122 18.77 -5.23 3.45
CA MET A 122 17.84 -4.86 4.51
C MET A 122 18.43 -4.96 5.93
N ARG A 123 19.58 -5.65 6.10
CA ARG A 123 20.28 -5.72 7.39
C ARG A 123 20.89 -4.39 7.81
N THR A 124 21.16 -3.51 6.86
CA THR A 124 21.74 -2.18 7.09
C THR A 124 20.70 -1.05 7.11
N THR A 125 19.42 -1.37 6.93
CA THR A 125 18.34 -0.38 6.93
C THR A 125 18.13 0.19 8.33
N PRO A 126 18.37 1.50 8.55
CA PRO A 126 18.18 2.11 9.87
C PRO A 126 16.71 2.17 10.26
N PRO A 127 16.38 2.27 11.56
CA PRO A 127 15.02 2.58 11.99
C PRO A 127 14.56 3.93 11.43
N ALA A 128 13.29 4.03 11.03
CA ALA A 128 12.74 5.26 10.50
C ALA A 128 12.79 6.43 11.50
N ARG A 129 13.13 7.65 11.04
CA ARG A 129 13.31 8.86 11.89
C ARG A 129 11.95 9.45 12.32
N ARG A 130 11.26 8.75 13.24
CA ARG A 130 9.89 9.10 13.70
C ARG A 130 9.83 10.34 14.59
N SER A 131 10.95 10.88 15.04
CA SER A 131 10.99 12.16 15.77
C SER A 131 10.46 13.34 14.95
N LEU A 132 10.45 13.24 13.64
CA LEU A 132 9.90 14.24 12.72
C LEU A 132 8.38 14.17 12.57
N LEU A 133 7.72 13.11 13.10
CA LEU A 133 6.33 12.83 12.82
C LEU A 133 5.39 13.55 13.80
N ARG A 134 4.40 14.23 13.27
CA ARG A 134 3.25 14.74 14.02
C ARG A 134 2.25 13.61 14.25
N ARG A 135 2.53 12.77 15.27
CA ARG A 135 1.82 11.50 15.52
C ARG A 135 0.31 11.63 15.63
N GLU A 136 -0.15 12.72 16.24
CA GLU A 136 -1.57 13.04 16.44
C GLU A 136 -2.36 13.27 15.15
N ALA A 137 -1.66 13.54 14.05
CA ALA A 137 -2.26 13.73 12.73
C ALA A 137 -2.67 12.42 12.04
N TYR A 138 -2.25 11.27 12.57
CA TYR A 138 -2.51 9.97 11.98
C TYR A 138 -3.40 9.10 12.86
N MET A 139 -4.18 8.20 12.22
CA MET A 139 -5.00 7.23 12.95
C MET A 139 -4.14 6.16 13.61
N VAL A 140 -3.15 5.65 12.88
CA VAL A 140 -2.09 4.77 13.39
C VAL A 140 -0.74 5.33 12.96
N ALA A 141 -0.01 5.89 13.90
CA ALA A 141 1.29 6.51 13.65
C ALA A 141 2.45 5.50 13.62
N ASP A 142 2.26 4.33 14.21
CA ASP A 142 3.30 3.30 14.34
C ASP A 142 3.23 2.33 13.17
N THR A 143 3.94 2.66 12.09
CA THR A 143 4.16 1.78 10.94
C THR A 143 5.60 1.23 10.97
N VAL A 144 5.77 -0.04 10.63
CA VAL A 144 7.07 -0.73 10.56
C VAL A 144 7.12 -1.53 9.27
N GLN A 145 8.29 -1.65 8.69
CA GLN A 145 8.54 -2.54 7.56
C GLN A 145 9.59 -3.57 7.96
N ALA A 146 9.22 -4.84 8.02
CA ALA A 146 10.10 -5.95 8.33
C ALA A 146 10.73 -6.57 7.07
N SER A 147 10.05 -6.43 5.92
CA SER A 147 10.50 -7.00 4.64
C SER A 147 10.10 -6.14 3.46
N ARG A 148 10.78 -6.35 2.32
CA ARG A 148 10.44 -5.75 1.01
C ARG A 148 10.43 -6.80 -0.07
N GLY A 149 9.52 -6.62 -1.03
CA GLY A 149 9.38 -7.48 -2.19
C GLY A 149 8.40 -8.62 -1.98
N CYS A 150 8.02 -9.23 -3.09
CA CYS A 150 7.06 -10.32 -3.11
C CYS A 150 7.50 -11.38 -4.13
N ALA A 151 7.50 -12.66 -3.75
CA ALA A 151 7.90 -13.76 -4.64
C ALA A 151 6.89 -14.01 -5.78
N HIS A 152 5.67 -13.47 -5.65
CA HIS A 152 4.65 -13.57 -6.69
C HIS A 152 4.92 -12.62 -7.85
N ASN A 153 4.36 -12.94 -9.02
CA ASN A 153 4.53 -12.18 -10.27
C ASN A 153 3.17 -11.78 -10.86
N CYS A 154 2.31 -11.18 -10.03
CA CYS A 154 1.02 -10.70 -10.50
C CYS A 154 1.22 -9.56 -11.50
N SER A 155 0.60 -9.66 -12.69
CA SER A 155 0.86 -8.73 -13.81
C SER A 155 0.43 -7.28 -13.54
N PHE A 156 -0.49 -7.05 -12.61
CA PHE A 156 -0.99 -5.73 -12.23
C PHE A 156 -0.19 -5.08 -11.09
N CYS A 157 0.69 -5.83 -10.41
CA CYS A 157 1.28 -5.39 -9.15
C CYS A 157 2.59 -4.66 -9.36
N SER A 158 2.68 -3.41 -8.88
CA SER A 158 3.89 -2.60 -8.93
C SER A 158 4.98 -3.07 -7.95
N VAL A 159 4.64 -3.85 -6.93
CA VAL A 159 5.58 -4.32 -5.90
C VAL A 159 6.72 -5.14 -6.52
N SER A 160 6.39 -6.14 -7.34
CA SER A 160 7.41 -6.98 -7.98
C SER A 160 8.27 -6.23 -8.99
N THR A 161 7.74 -5.17 -9.58
CA THR A 161 8.47 -4.28 -10.49
C THR A 161 9.43 -3.39 -9.72
N PHE A 162 8.99 -2.81 -8.60
CA PHE A 162 9.76 -1.85 -7.82
C PHE A 162 10.74 -2.52 -6.84
N PHE A 163 10.28 -3.49 -6.03
CA PHE A 163 11.08 -4.14 -4.99
C PHE A 163 11.71 -5.47 -5.43
N GLY A 164 11.42 -5.92 -6.66
CA GLY A 164 11.88 -7.21 -7.17
C GLY A 164 11.05 -8.40 -6.67
N ARG A 165 11.39 -9.57 -7.20
CA ARG A 165 10.71 -10.85 -6.92
C ARG A 165 11.34 -11.65 -5.78
N GLN A 166 12.37 -11.09 -5.13
CA GLN A 166 12.99 -11.68 -3.93
C GLN A 166 12.48 -10.96 -2.70
N VAL A 167 12.03 -11.70 -1.72
CA VAL A 167 11.69 -11.14 -0.42
C VAL A 167 12.97 -10.95 0.38
N ARG A 168 13.25 -9.73 0.79
CA ARG A 168 14.40 -9.34 1.60
C ARG A 168 13.93 -8.93 2.98
N TRP A 169 14.60 -9.36 4.01
CA TRP A 169 14.19 -9.23 5.40
C TRP A 169 15.18 -8.42 6.20
N ARG A 170 14.65 -7.64 7.13
CA ARG A 170 15.44 -7.10 8.24
C ARG A 170 15.66 -8.18 9.29
N PRO A 171 16.76 -8.14 10.06
CA PRO A 171 16.94 -9.02 11.21
C PRO A 171 15.75 -8.96 12.16
N VAL A 172 15.32 -10.12 12.65
CA VAL A 172 14.16 -10.20 13.57
C VAL A 172 14.38 -9.31 14.80
N GLU A 173 15.59 -9.37 15.35
CA GLU A 173 15.99 -8.61 16.55
C GLU A 173 15.84 -7.10 16.32
N ALA A 174 16.28 -6.58 15.17
CA ALA A 174 16.17 -5.17 14.83
C ALA A 174 14.71 -4.72 14.66
N VAL A 175 13.86 -5.58 14.08
CA VAL A 175 12.42 -5.28 13.95
C VAL A 175 11.73 -5.29 15.31
N VAL A 176 12.07 -6.25 16.16
CA VAL A 176 11.49 -6.40 17.52
C VAL A 176 11.90 -5.24 18.41
N GLU A 177 13.18 -4.83 18.37
CA GLU A 177 13.67 -3.65 19.09
C GLU A 177 12.94 -2.38 18.66
N GLU A 178 12.78 -2.18 17.35
CA GLU A 178 12.01 -1.05 16.81
C GLU A 178 10.57 -1.07 17.32
N VAL A 179 9.88 -2.21 17.23
CA VAL A 179 8.49 -2.36 17.70
C VAL A 179 8.37 -2.13 19.21
N ALA A 180 9.31 -2.62 20.00
CA ALA A 180 9.33 -2.43 21.44
C ALA A 180 9.46 -0.95 21.82
N GLY A 181 10.26 -0.19 21.08
CA GLY A 181 10.47 1.26 21.28
C GLY A 181 9.30 2.14 20.84
N LEU A 182 8.30 1.62 20.12
CA LEU A 182 7.15 2.41 19.67
C LEU A 182 6.22 2.71 20.85
N PRO A 183 5.75 3.97 21.02
CA PRO A 183 4.88 4.33 22.14
C PRO A 183 3.44 3.82 22.00
N GLY A 184 2.96 3.58 20.78
CA GLY A 184 1.59 3.10 20.53
C GLY A 184 1.38 1.62 20.85
N GLY A 185 0.14 1.27 21.18
CA GLY A 185 -0.26 -0.12 21.42
C GLY A 185 -0.60 -0.91 20.15
N ILE A 186 -0.71 -0.22 19.00
CA ILE A 186 -1.05 -0.80 17.69
C ILE A 186 0.06 -0.46 16.70
N VAL A 187 0.58 -1.48 16.03
CA VAL A 187 1.61 -1.37 14.99
C VAL A 187 1.04 -1.89 13.67
N VAL A 188 1.33 -1.21 12.56
CA VAL A 188 1.00 -1.70 11.23
C VAL A 188 2.29 -2.08 10.50
N PHE A 189 2.42 -3.36 10.17
CA PHE A 189 3.45 -3.82 9.27
C PHE A 189 3.01 -3.51 7.83
N VAL A 190 3.79 -2.65 7.17
CA VAL A 190 3.52 -2.22 5.78
C VAL A 190 4.21 -3.11 4.75
N ASP A 191 4.52 -4.32 5.14
CA ASP A 191 5.14 -5.36 4.31
C ASP A 191 4.17 -5.81 3.21
N ASP A 192 4.66 -6.09 2.01
CA ASP A 192 3.85 -6.61 0.90
C ASP A 192 3.28 -8.00 1.18
N ASN A 193 4.00 -8.80 1.97
CA ASN A 193 3.57 -10.11 2.46
C ASN A 193 4.41 -10.53 3.67
N ILE A 194 3.98 -10.15 4.87
CA ILE A 194 4.72 -10.42 6.12
C ILE A 194 4.92 -11.92 6.42
N MET A 195 4.17 -12.80 5.78
CA MET A 195 4.26 -14.24 5.95
C MET A 195 4.96 -14.94 4.76
N ALA A 196 5.55 -14.20 3.82
CA ALA A 196 6.09 -14.77 2.58
C ALA A 196 7.14 -15.86 2.79
N GLN A 197 7.90 -15.80 3.88
CA GLN A 197 8.85 -16.84 4.28
C GLN A 197 8.45 -17.40 5.65
N PRO A 198 7.80 -18.56 5.73
CA PRO A 198 7.19 -19.06 6.97
C PRO A 198 8.15 -19.19 8.15
N ARG A 199 9.41 -19.60 7.93
CA ARG A 199 10.41 -19.73 9.01
C ARG A 199 10.78 -18.37 9.61
N HIS A 200 11.03 -17.36 8.77
CA HIS A 200 11.35 -16.02 9.24
C HIS A 200 10.15 -15.37 9.94
N ALA A 201 8.96 -15.50 9.35
CA ALA A 201 7.72 -15.01 9.95
C ALA A 201 7.43 -15.66 11.30
N ALA A 202 7.69 -16.96 11.45
CA ALA A 202 7.54 -17.64 12.74
C ALA A 202 8.49 -17.06 13.79
N GLY A 203 9.79 -16.88 13.48
CA GLY A 203 10.75 -16.25 14.39
C GLY A 203 10.34 -14.84 14.79
N LEU A 204 9.86 -14.03 13.84
CA LEU A 204 9.35 -12.68 14.13
C LEU A 204 8.14 -12.75 15.07
N PHE A 205 7.16 -13.61 14.77
CA PHE A 205 5.94 -13.71 15.59
C PHE A 205 6.22 -14.26 16.99
N GLU A 206 7.13 -15.23 17.13
CA GLU A 206 7.60 -15.71 18.43
C GLU A 206 8.23 -14.59 19.26
N ALA A 207 9.09 -13.79 18.64
CA ALA A 207 9.74 -12.67 19.32
C ALA A 207 8.79 -11.51 19.65
N LEU A 208 7.71 -11.33 18.88
CA LEU A 208 6.66 -10.34 19.19
C LEU A 208 5.75 -10.80 20.34
N CYS A 209 5.69 -12.11 20.64
CA CYS A 209 4.97 -12.60 21.82
C CYS A 209 5.56 -11.98 23.08
N GLY A 210 4.73 -11.44 23.95
CA GLY A 210 5.20 -10.82 25.19
C GLY A 210 5.45 -9.32 25.14
N LEU A 211 5.53 -8.69 23.95
CA LEU A 211 5.63 -7.22 23.84
C LEU A 211 4.32 -6.50 24.19
N GLY A 212 3.19 -7.21 24.31
CA GLY A 212 1.89 -6.61 24.58
C GLY A 212 1.34 -5.75 23.42
N LYS A 213 2.04 -5.67 22.29
CA LYS A 213 1.62 -4.91 21.12
C LYS A 213 0.56 -5.67 20.34
N LYS A 214 -0.37 -4.91 19.76
CA LYS A 214 -1.29 -5.42 18.74
C LYS A 214 -0.74 -5.02 17.38
N TRP A 215 -0.89 -5.87 16.38
CA TRP A 215 -0.40 -5.53 15.06
C TRP A 215 -1.37 -5.94 13.94
N MET A 216 -1.21 -5.30 12.81
CA MET A 216 -1.89 -5.58 11.55
C MET A 216 -0.85 -5.67 10.44
N GLY A 217 -1.15 -6.42 9.39
CA GLY A 217 -0.24 -6.54 8.24
C GLY A 217 -0.95 -7.12 7.04
N GLN A 218 -0.18 -7.48 6.01
CA GLN A 218 -0.68 -8.02 4.75
C GLN A 218 -0.09 -9.41 4.50
N ALA A 219 -0.91 -10.32 3.97
CA ALA A 219 -0.46 -11.67 3.59
C ALA A 219 -1.23 -12.21 2.38
N SER A 220 -0.57 -13.07 1.59
CA SER A 220 -1.20 -13.78 0.48
C SER A 220 -2.02 -14.98 0.96
N THR A 221 -3.05 -15.38 0.20
CA THR A 221 -3.87 -16.56 0.50
C THR A 221 -3.04 -17.84 0.57
N ALA A 222 -1.95 -17.94 -0.19
CA ALA A 222 -1.09 -19.12 -0.23
C ALA A 222 -0.46 -19.42 1.14
N VAL A 223 0.10 -18.41 1.80
CA VAL A 223 0.76 -18.58 3.12
C VAL A 223 -0.24 -18.75 4.25
N LEU A 224 -1.45 -18.19 4.11
CA LEU A 224 -2.53 -18.33 5.08
C LEU A 224 -3.15 -19.75 5.14
N GLN A 225 -2.71 -20.64 4.26
CA GLN A 225 -3.03 -22.08 4.38
C GLN A 225 -2.24 -22.78 5.49
N ASN A 226 -1.14 -22.19 5.96
CA ASN A 226 -0.37 -22.70 7.10
C ASN A 226 -1.07 -22.34 8.42
N ALA A 227 -1.82 -23.30 8.96
CA ALA A 227 -2.62 -23.10 10.17
C ALA A 227 -1.78 -22.82 11.42
N GLU A 228 -0.57 -23.35 11.53
CA GLU A 228 0.32 -23.11 12.67
C GLU A 228 0.85 -21.69 12.67
N LEU A 229 1.30 -21.22 11.51
CA LEU A 229 1.77 -19.84 11.35
C LEU A 229 0.65 -18.83 11.64
N VAL A 230 -0.57 -19.10 11.18
CA VAL A 230 -1.73 -18.23 11.45
C VAL A 230 -2.07 -18.22 12.95
N ARG A 231 -2.05 -19.37 13.62
CA ARG A 231 -2.26 -19.42 15.08
C ARG A 231 -1.17 -18.66 15.84
N LEU A 232 0.08 -18.79 15.41
CA LEU A 232 1.21 -18.08 16.01
C LEU A 232 1.06 -16.56 15.81
N ALA A 233 0.67 -16.11 14.62
CA ALA A 233 0.35 -14.71 14.36
C ALA A 233 -0.72 -14.18 15.35
N GLY A 234 -1.80 -14.91 15.55
CA GLY A 234 -2.83 -14.54 16.52
C GLY A 234 -2.31 -14.39 17.95
N ARG A 235 -1.44 -15.35 18.40
CA ARG A 235 -0.81 -15.30 19.73
C ARG A 235 0.17 -14.13 19.86
N SER A 236 0.90 -13.78 18.79
CA SER A 236 1.86 -12.66 18.77
C SER A 236 1.21 -11.27 18.76
N GLY A 237 -0.12 -11.19 18.78
CA GLY A 237 -0.85 -9.94 18.84
C GLY A 237 -1.47 -9.49 17.52
N CYS A 238 -1.44 -10.30 16.45
CA CYS A 238 -2.14 -9.98 15.21
C CYS A 238 -3.63 -9.78 15.45
N ARG A 239 -4.18 -8.68 14.90
CA ARG A 239 -5.61 -8.35 15.03
C ARG A 239 -6.33 -8.25 13.70
N ALA A 240 -5.61 -7.97 12.61
CA ALA A 240 -6.16 -7.99 11.27
C ALA A 240 -5.09 -8.30 10.22
N ILE A 241 -5.48 -9.00 9.17
CA ILE A 241 -4.67 -9.24 7.99
C ILE A 241 -5.41 -8.73 6.76
N PHE A 242 -4.71 -7.91 5.96
CA PHE A 242 -5.13 -7.55 4.62
C PHE A 242 -4.82 -8.72 3.67
N VAL A 243 -5.83 -9.17 2.94
CA VAL A 243 -5.74 -10.31 2.02
C VAL A 243 -6.25 -9.90 0.65
N GLY A 244 -5.37 -9.88 -0.35
CA GLY A 244 -5.75 -9.66 -1.74
C GLY A 244 -6.44 -10.91 -2.31
N LEU A 245 -7.77 -10.95 -2.27
CA LEU A 245 -8.60 -12.00 -2.89
C LEU A 245 -8.77 -11.74 -4.39
N GLU A 246 -8.87 -10.48 -4.75
CA GLU A 246 -8.96 -9.84 -6.07
C GLU A 246 -10.27 -10.11 -6.79
N THR A 247 -10.58 -11.36 -7.14
CA THR A 247 -11.80 -11.72 -7.82
C THR A 247 -12.25 -13.14 -7.50
N LEU A 248 -13.54 -13.42 -7.71
CA LEU A 248 -14.13 -14.76 -7.61
C LEU A 248 -14.00 -15.57 -8.92
N SER A 249 -13.31 -15.03 -9.93
CA SER A 249 -13.05 -15.70 -11.21
C SER A 249 -11.67 -16.36 -11.21
N ALA A 250 -11.64 -17.70 -11.10
CA ALA A 250 -10.39 -18.46 -11.20
C ALA A 250 -9.68 -18.24 -12.55
N ALA A 251 -10.44 -18.05 -13.63
CA ALA A 251 -9.89 -17.77 -14.94
C ALA A 251 -9.22 -16.40 -15.00
N ALA A 252 -9.81 -15.36 -14.40
CA ALA A 252 -9.23 -14.03 -14.32
C ALA A 252 -7.93 -14.04 -13.46
N LEU A 253 -7.94 -14.73 -12.32
CA LEU A 253 -6.74 -14.91 -11.49
C LEU A 253 -5.59 -15.58 -12.26
N GLY A 254 -5.90 -16.58 -13.07
CA GLY A 254 -4.90 -17.25 -13.92
C GLY A 254 -4.27 -16.31 -14.95
N ARG A 255 -5.06 -15.43 -15.60
CA ARG A 255 -4.57 -14.47 -16.61
C ARG A 255 -3.62 -13.43 -16.03
N VAL A 256 -3.77 -13.06 -14.78
CA VAL A 256 -2.92 -12.06 -14.10
C VAL A 256 -1.82 -12.68 -13.23
N ASN A 257 -1.46 -13.93 -13.47
CA ASN A 257 -0.44 -14.68 -12.73
C ASN A 257 -0.73 -14.78 -11.22
N LYS A 258 -2.01 -14.76 -10.82
CA LYS A 258 -2.43 -14.91 -9.43
C LYS A 258 -3.19 -16.24 -9.18
N GLY A 259 -2.93 -17.27 -9.98
CA GLY A 259 -3.56 -18.59 -9.88
C GLY A 259 -3.30 -19.34 -8.56
N PHE A 260 -2.37 -18.86 -7.72
CA PHE A 260 -2.19 -19.34 -6.36
C PHE A 260 -3.35 -18.95 -5.42
N ASN A 261 -4.16 -17.96 -5.80
CA ASN A 261 -5.44 -17.66 -5.18
C ASN A 261 -6.47 -18.70 -5.64
N VAL A 262 -6.74 -19.70 -4.83
CA VAL A 262 -7.72 -20.73 -5.12
C VAL A 262 -9.07 -20.30 -4.56
N VAL A 263 -9.99 -19.84 -5.41
CA VAL A 263 -11.29 -19.27 -5.02
C VAL A 263 -12.06 -20.21 -4.09
N GLY A 264 -12.09 -21.52 -4.37
CA GLY A 264 -12.75 -22.52 -3.53
C GLY A 264 -12.21 -22.62 -2.10
N ARG A 265 -11.03 -22.07 -1.82
CA ARG A 265 -10.40 -22.06 -0.49
C ARG A 265 -10.54 -20.73 0.26
N PHE A 266 -11.15 -19.71 -0.34
CA PHE A 266 -11.25 -18.41 0.30
C PHE A 266 -11.99 -18.47 1.64
N ARG A 267 -13.10 -19.19 1.71
CA ARG A 267 -13.86 -19.39 2.98
C ARG A 267 -13.02 -20.07 4.04
N ASP A 268 -12.20 -21.07 3.68
CA ASP A 268 -11.33 -21.79 4.62
C ASP A 268 -10.22 -20.87 5.16
N VAL A 269 -9.64 -20.03 4.31
CA VAL A 269 -8.62 -19.03 4.71
C VAL A 269 -9.23 -18.02 5.68
N ILE A 270 -10.41 -17.47 5.35
CA ILE A 270 -11.12 -16.52 6.20
C ILE A 270 -11.46 -17.15 7.55
N LYS A 271 -12.05 -18.35 7.52
CA LYS A 271 -12.38 -19.09 8.77
C LYS A 271 -11.14 -19.32 9.64
N ARG A 272 -10.03 -19.71 9.04
CA ARG A 272 -8.77 -19.97 9.78
C ARG A 272 -8.24 -18.72 10.48
N LEU A 273 -8.29 -17.56 9.79
CA LEU A 273 -7.94 -16.27 10.40
C LEU A 273 -8.87 -15.96 11.58
N HIS A 274 -10.14 -16.14 11.39
CA HIS A 274 -11.14 -15.96 12.42
C HIS A 274 -10.94 -16.90 13.62
N ASP A 275 -10.68 -18.16 13.39
CA ASP A 275 -10.40 -19.14 14.47
C ASP A 275 -9.15 -18.76 15.29
N ALA A 276 -8.19 -18.05 14.66
CA ALA A 276 -6.98 -17.53 15.33
C ALA A 276 -7.17 -16.17 16.01
N GLY A 277 -8.38 -15.60 16.01
CA GLY A 277 -8.62 -14.29 16.58
C GLY A 277 -8.23 -13.13 15.68
N ILE A 278 -8.04 -13.31 14.37
CA ILE A 278 -7.58 -12.32 13.39
C ILE A 278 -8.71 -11.89 12.47
N GLY A 279 -8.96 -10.58 12.37
CA GLY A 279 -9.92 -10.00 11.44
C GLY A 279 -9.38 -10.02 10.01
N VAL A 280 -10.30 -10.02 9.04
CA VAL A 280 -9.97 -10.07 7.61
C VAL A 280 -10.33 -8.75 6.94
N VAL A 281 -9.30 -8.07 6.40
CA VAL A 281 -9.48 -6.99 5.44
C VAL A 281 -9.36 -7.61 4.05
N GLY A 282 -10.51 -7.93 3.42
CA GLY A 282 -10.55 -8.63 2.13
C GLY A 282 -10.61 -7.64 0.98
N ALA A 283 -9.59 -7.65 0.12
CA ALA A 283 -9.52 -6.76 -1.04
C ALA A 283 -9.96 -7.47 -2.31
N PHE A 284 -10.79 -6.78 -3.10
CA PHE A 284 -11.26 -7.18 -4.41
C PHE A 284 -11.04 -6.06 -5.42
N MET A 285 -10.81 -6.44 -6.66
CA MET A 285 -10.73 -5.52 -7.79
C MET A 285 -11.75 -5.92 -8.85
N PHE A 286 -12.27 -4.94 -9.55
CA PHE A 286 -13.22 -5.11 -10.66
C PHE A 286 -12.57 -4.69 -11.98
N GLY A 287 -12.98 -5.32 -13.08
CA GLY A 287 -12.51 -4.99 -14.42
C GLY A 287 -11.50 -5.96 -15.01
N PHE A 288 -11.38 -7.16 -14.43
CA PHE A 288 -10.59 -8.23 -15.06
C PHE A 288 -11.27 -8.73 -16.33
N ASP A 289 -10.46 -9.08 -17.32
CA ASP A 289 -10.97 -9.66 -18.56
C ASP A 289 -11.78 -10.95 -18.29
N GLY A 290 -12.95 -11.03 -18.88
CA GLY A 290 -13.88 -12.14 -18.71
C GLY A 290 -14.83 -12.03 -17.51
N GLU A 291 -14.86 -10.88 -16.85
CA GLU A 291 -15.90 -10.51 -15.90
C GLU A 291 -17.05 -9.79 -16.61
N ASP A 292 -18.26 -9.99 -16.13
CA ASP A 292 -19.47 -9.26 -16.51
C ASP A 292 -19.99 -8.43 -15.33
N GLU A 293 -21.03 -7.66 -15.55
CA GLU A 293 -21.59 -6.75 -14.53
C GLU A 293 -22.12 -7.47 -13.28
N SER A 294 -22.39 -8.77 -13.33
CA SER A 294 -22.81 -9.53 -12.14
C SER A 294 -21.70 -9.68 -11.09
N VAL A 295 -20.45 -9.38 -11.46
CA VAL A 295 -19.29 -9.49 -10.55
C VAL A 295 -19.45 -8.60 -9.32
N PHE A 296 -20.03 -7.42 -9.44
CA PHE A 296 -20.17 -6.46 -8.35
C PHE A 296 -21.06 -7.02 -7.23
N GLU A 297 -22.25 -7.48 -7.58
CA GLU A 297 -23.20 -8.05 -6.63
C GLU A 297 -22.67 -9.36 -6.04
N ARG A 298 -22.21 -10.29 -6.86
CA ARG A 298 -21.66 -11.58 -6.40
C ARG A 298 -20.50 -11.39 -5.44
N THR A 299 -19.62 -10.40 -5.69
CA THR A 299 -18.49 -10.13 -4.80
C THR A 299 -18.94 -9.54 -3.47
N ALA A 300 -19.91 -8.61 -3.49
CA ALA A 300 -20.46 -8.03 -2.28
C ALA A 300 -21.21 -9.07 -1.42
N GLU A 301 -22.00 -9.94 -2.07
CA GLU A 301 -22.67 -11.07 -1.42
C GLU A 301 -21.67 -12.08 -0.84
N PHE A 302 -20.61 -12.41 -1.59
CA PHE A 302 -19.55 -13.28 -1.08
C PHE A 302 -18.90 -12.69 0.17
N ALA A 303 -18.59 -11.39 0.17
CA ALA A 303 -18.00 -10.70 1.31
C ALA A 303 -18.91 -10.76 2.54
N GLU A 304 -20.23 -10.65 2.34
CA GLU A 304 -21.24 -10.81 3.38
C GLU A 304 -21.31 -12.26 3.89
N GLN A 305 -21.47 -13.22 3.02
CA GLN A 305 -21.61 -14.65 3.35
C GLN A 305 -20.35 -15.28 3.94
N ALA A 306 -19.16 -14.78 3.53
CA ALA A 306 -17.88 -15.23 4.07
C ALA A 306 -17.46 -14.47 5.34
N HIS A 307 -18.30 -13.54 5.82
CA HIS A 307 -18.04 -12.71 7.00
C HIS A 307 -16.70 -11.95 6.92
N ILE A 308 -16.36 -11.37 5.75
CA ILE A 308 -15.18 -10.52 5.62
C ILE A 308 -15.38 -9.28 6.50
N ASP A 309 -14.52 -9.07 7.50
CA ASP A 309 -14.70 -8.01 8.48
C ASP A 309 -14.68 -6.61 7.87
N LEU A 310 -13.75 -6.37 6.93
CA LEU A 310 -13.63 -5.09 6.22
C LEU A 310 -13.38 -5.34 4.73
N PRO A 311 -14.42 -5.44 3.90
CA PRO A 311 -14.22 -5.59 2.45
C PRO A 311 -13.73 -4.27 1.84
N GLN A 312 -12.73 -4.36 0.98
CA GLN A 312 -12.25 -3.26 0.16
C GLN A 312 -12.46 -3.60 -1.31
N TYR A 313 -12.94 -2.63 -2.07
CA TYR A 313 -13.16 -2.75 -3.49
C TYR A 313 -12.40 -1.67 -4.24
N ALA A 314 -11.84 -2.02 -5.37
CA ALA A 314 -11.08 -1.16 -6.24
C ALA A 314 -11.39 -1.46 -7.70
N ILE A 315 -11.09 -0.53 -8.59
CA ILE A 315 -11.00 -0.79 -10.03
C ILE A 315 -9.56 -1.20 -10.34
N LEU A 316 -9.42 -2.25 -11.17
CA LEU A 316 -8.13 -2.67 -11.69
C LEU A 316 -7.45 -1.51 -12.39
N THR A 317 -6.31 -1.08 -11.85
CA THR A 317 -5.58 0.08 -12.38
C THR A 317 -4.26 -0.40 -12.99
N PRO A 318 -4.07 -0.25 -14.31
CA PRO A 318 -2.83 -0.59 -14.97
C PRO A 318 -1.77 0.46 -14.62
N LEU A 319 -1.01 0.23 -13.55
CA LEU A 319 0.04 1.16 -13.10
C LEU A 319 1.25 1.12 -14.05
N PRO A 320 1.89 2.25 -14.36
CA PRO A 320 3.04 2.32 -15.24
C PRO A 320 4.18 1.41 -14.74
N GLY A 321 4.93 0.84 -15.67
CA GLY A 321 5.99 -0.12 -15.39
C GLY A 321 5.52 -1.54 -15.08
N THR A 322 4.20 -1.79 -14.93
CA THR A 322 3.67 -3.16 -14.76
C THR A 322 3.43 -3.85 -16.09
N PRO A 323 3.54 -5.21 -16.13
CA PRO A 323 3.18 -5.95 -17.34
C PRO A 323 1.75 -5.70 -17.83
N LEU A 324 0.81 -5.46 -16.92
CA LEU A 324 -0.58 -5.15 -17.27
C LEU A 324 -0.68 -3.81 -18.01
N TYR A 325 0.04 -2.78 -17.57
CA TYR A 325 0.08 -1.48 -18.26
C TYR A 325 0.60 -1.65 -19.69
N THR A 326 1.76 -2.29 -19.83
CA THR A 326 2.38 -2.54 -21.14
C THR A 326 1.44 -3.31 -22.07
N GLN A 327 0.74 -4.32 -21.56
CA GLN A 327 -0.24 -5.08 -22.32
C GLN A 327 -1.41 -4.20 -22.78
N MET A 328 -2.03 -3.47 -21.86
CA MET A 328 -3.21 -2.63 -22.17
C MET A 328 -2.86 -1.47 -23.09
N GLU A 329 -1.67 -0.92 -22.97
CA GLU A 329 -1.17 0.11 -23.86
C GLU A 329 -0.97 -0.43 -25.29
N ALA A 330 -0.34 -1.59 -25.43
CA ALA A 330 -0.15 -2.25 -26.72
C ALA A 330 -1.49 -2.65 -27.38
N GLU A 331 -2.50 -2.97 -26.58
CA GLU A 331 -3.87 -3.27 -27.02
C GLU A 331 -4.69 -2.00 -27.31
N GLY A 332 -4.17 -0.79 -27.10
CA GLY A 332 -4.88 0.48 -27.27
C GLY A 332 -6.03 0.68 -26.28
N ARG A 333 -5.96 0.07 -25.10
CA ARG A 333 -7.04 0.06 -24.09
C ARG A 333 -6.86 1.12 -23.00
N ILE A 334 -5.73 1.80 -22.92
CA ILE A 334 -5.56 2.95 -22.01
C ILE A 334 -6.35 4.13 -22.62
N ILE A 335 -7.39 4.58 -21.92
CA ILE A 335 -8.31 5.63 -22.37
C ILE A 335 -8.13 6.96 -21.65
N ASP A 336 -7.48 6.92 -20.49
CA ASP A 336 -7.16 8.09 -19.69
C ASP A 336 -5.68 8.06 -19.31
N ARG A 337 -4.99 9.19 -19.50
CA ARG A 337 -3.55 9.34 -19.20
C ARG A 337 -3.29 10.38 -18.11
N ASP A 338 -4.34 10.90 -17.50
CA ASP A 338 -4.21 11.71 -16.29
C ASP A 338 -3.86 10.81 -15.11
N TRP A 339 -2.61 10.91 -14.66
CA TRP A 339 -2.15 10.10 -13.55
C TRP A 339 -2.96 10.28 -12.26
N SER A 340 -3.63 11.43 -12.08
CA SER A 340 -4.47 11.64 -10.89
C SER A 340 -5.65 10.67 -10.80
N HIS A 341 -6.07 10.12 -11.94
CA HIS A 341 -7.13 9.12 -12.04
C HIS A 341 -6.65 7.66 -11.81
N TYR A 342 -5.33 7.43 -11.66
CA TYR A 342 -4.78 6.10 -11.37
C TYR A 342 -4.84 5.78 -9.87
N ASP A 343 -6.00 6.00 -9.26
CA ASP A 343 -6.28 5.98 -7.83
C ASP A 343 -7.07 4.74 -7.36
N ALA A 344 -7.24 3.76 -8.25
CA ALA A 344 -8.03 2.54 -8.04
C ALA A 344 -9.55 2.78 -7.87
N ALA A 345 -10.03 3.98 -8.20
CA ALA A 345 -11.45 4.35 -8.15
C ALA A 345 -12.00 4.78 -9.52
N HIS A 346 -11.14 5.28 -10.40
CA HIS A 346 -11.47 5.63 -11.78
C HIS A 346 -11.09 4.52 -12.76
N ALA A 347 -11.88 4.38 -13.81
CA ALA A 347 -11.64 3.41 -14.88
C ALA A 347 -10.80 4.05 -16.00
N VAL A 348 -9.49 3.95 -15.91
CA VAL A 348 -8.53 4.57 -16.86
C VAL A 348 -8.28 3.71 -18.11
N PHE A 349 -9.00 2.60 -18.26
CA PHE A 349 -8.84 1.68 -19.37
C PHE A 349 -10.19 1.19 -19.90
N GLN A 350 -10.22 0.71 -21.15
CA GLN A 350 -11.39 0.06 -21.74
C GLN A 350 -11.47 -1.40 -21.26
N PRO A 351 -12.43 -1.77 -20.39
CA PRO A 351 -12.61 -3.15 -19.96
C PRO A 351 -13.22 -4.01 -21.08
N ARG A 352 -13.02 -5.34 -20.99
CA ARG A 352 -13.71 -6.30 -21.83
C ARG A 352 -14.94 -6.84 -21.10
N GLY A 353 -16.11 -6.68 -21.69
CA GLY A 353 -17.38 -7.21 -21.12
C GLY A 353 -18.21 -6.22 -20.33
N THR A 354 -17.72 -4.98 -20.15
CA THR A 354 -18.48 -3.86 -19.56
C THR A 354 -17.93 -2.52 -20.07
N THR A 355 -18.40 -1.38 -19.55
CA THR A 355 -17.87 -0.05 -19.87
C THR A 355 -17.17 0.57 -18.68
N PRO A 356 -16.30 1.59 -18.90
CA PRO A 356 -15.64 2.31 -17.81
C PRO A 356 -16.64 2.88 -16.78
N GLU A 357 -17.72 3.49 -17.25
CA GLU A 357 -18.75 4.09 -16.40
C GLU A 357 -19.44 3.02 -15.53
N LYS A 358 -19.73 1.86 -16.08
CA LYS A 358 -20.33 0.74 -15.35
C LYS A 358 -19.38 0.12 -14.32
N LEU A 359 -18.06 0.16 -14.56
CA LEU A 359 -17.09 -0.24 -13.54
C LEU A 359 -17.14 0.68 -12.33
N GLU A 360 -17.20 2.00 -12.55
CA GLU A 360 -17.28 2.98 -11.48
C GLU A 360 -18.62 2.92 -10.74
N GLU A 361 -19.72 2.76 -11.47
CA GLU A 361 -21.05 2.56 -10.87
C GLU A 361 -21.10 1.27 -10.04
N GLY A 362 -20.54 0.18 -10.56
CA GLY A 362 -20.45 -1.11 -9.89
C GLY A 362 -19.61 -1.05 -8.62
N LEU A 363 -18.46 -0.33 -8.64
CA LEU A 363 -17.67 -0.06 -7.45
C LEU A 363 -18.50 0.65 -6.37
N LYS A 364 -19.21 1.72 -6.75
CA LYS A 364 -20.09 2.48 -5.85
C LYS A 364 -21.21 1.61 -5.29
N ALA A 365 -21.81 0.75 -6.12
CA ALA A 365 -22.87 -0.19 -5.71
C ALA A 365 -22.36 -1.22 -4.70
N ALA A 366 -21.19 -1.84 -4.95
CA ALA A 366 -20.57 -2.81 -4.03
C ALA A 366 -20.22 -2.17 -2.67
N LEU A 367 -19.66 -0.95 -2.67
CA LEU A 367 -19.41 -0.19 -1.46
C LEU A 367 -20.71 0.13 -0.70
N LYS A 368 -21.73 0.62 -1.39
CA LYS A 368 -23.04 0.93 -0.79
C LYS A 368 -23.69 -0.30 -0.17
N HIS A 369 -23.65 -1.45 -0.86
CA HIS A 369 -24.15 -2.73 -0.35
C HIS A 369 -23.44 -3.12 0.94
N SER A 370 -22.10 -3.24 0.89
CA SER A 370 -21.29 -3.74 2.00
C SER A 370 -21.27 -2.81 3.20
N TYR A 371 -21.33 -1.49 2.99
CA TYR A 371 -21.31 -0.49 4.07
C TYR A 371 -22.69 0.08 4.41
N SER A 372 -23.78 -0.54 3.90
CA SER A 372 -25.12 -0.32 4.44
C SER A 372 -25.18 -0.76 5.91
N ARG A 373 -26.14 -0.22 6.69
CA ARG A 373 -26.31 -0.66 8.08
C ARG A 373 -26.58 -2.17 8.17
N LEU A 374 -27.42 -2.69 7.27
CA LEU A 374 -27.76 -4.11 7.21
C LEU A 374 -26.58 -4.98 6.79
N GLY A 375 -25.85 -4.59 5.75
CA GLY A 375 -24.66 -5.31 5.29
C GLY A 375 -23.57 -5.39 6.36
N MET A 376 -23.33 -4.31 7.12
CA MET A 376 -22.41 -4.35 8.26
C MET A 376 -22.88 -5.31 9.34
N VAL A 377 -24.16 -5.27 9.72
CA VAL A 377 -24.72 -6.17 10.74
C VAL A 377 -24.57 -7.62 10.31
N ARG A 378 -24.97 -7.98 9.09
CA ARG A 378 -24.89 -9.36 8.58
C ARG A 378 -23.45 -9.90 8.54
N ARG A 379 -22.47 -9.06 8.18
CA ARG A 379 -21.06 -9.47 8.16
C ARG A 379 -20.44 -9.63 9.54
N LEU A 380 -20.77 -8.75 10.49
CA LEU A 380 -20.10 -8.65 11.78
C LEU A 380 -20.86 -9.35 12.90
N PHE A 381 -22.09 -9.77 12.67
CA PHE A 381 -22.91 -10.42 13.70
C PHE A 381 -22.39 -11.83 14.02
N GLY A 382 -22.29 -12.15 15.30
CA GLY A 382 -21.87 -13.49 15.76
C GLY A 382 -20.37 -13.67 16.04
N TRP A 383 -19.53 -12.64 15.84
CA TRP A 383 -18.07 -12.69 16.06
C TRP A 383 -17.67 -11.94 17.34
N SER A 384 -17.47 -12.65 18.44
CA SER A 384 -17.42 -12.06 19.78
C SER A 384 -16.09 -11.41 20.19
N ALA A 385 -14.93 -11.88 19.73
CA ALA A 385 -13.64 -11.45 20.29
C ALA A 385 -13.03 -10.20 19.63
N ARG A 386 -13.49 -9.82 18.42
CA ARG A 386 -12.94 -8.71 17.60
C ARG A 386 -13.95 -7.60 17.38
N ALA A 387 -15.17 -7.82 17.78
CA ALA A 387 -16.31 -6.97 17.48
C ALA A 387 -16.04 -5.46 17.69
N PRO A 388 -15.50 -4.97 18.83
CA PRO A 388 -15.39 -3.53 19.02
C PRO A 388 -14.48 -2.83 18.00
N LEU A 389 -13.30 -3.43 17.72
CA LEU A 389 -12.35 -2.85 16.73
C LEU A 389 -12.93 -2.88 15.32
N MET A 390 -13.49 -4.02 14.91
CA MET A 390 -14.05 -4.16 13.57
C MET A 390 -15.28 -3.27 13.36
N TRP A 391 -16.14 -3.12 14.37
CA TRP A 391 -17.25 -2.17 14.34
C TRP A 391 -16.76 -0.74 14.19
N ALA A 392 -15.77 -0.32 14.99
CA ALA A 392 -15.20 1.03 14.92
C ALA A 392 -14.61 1.32 13.52
N LEU A 393 -13.84 0.38 12.97
CA LEU A 393 -13.28 0.48 11.62
C LEU A 393 -14.37 0.55 10.55
N ASN A 394 -15.41 -0.29 10.64
CA ASN A 394 -16.52 -0.25 9.68
C ASN A 394 -17.29 1.07 9.74
N VAL A 395 -17.53 1.63 10.91
CA VAL A 395 -18.19 2.95 11.05
C VAL A 395 -17.33 4.06 10.44
N ALA A 396 -16.02 4.05 10.66
CA ALA A 396 -15.10 5.00 10.06
C ALA A 396 -15.05 4.85 8.52
N PHE A 397 -14.95 3.61 8.04
CA PHE A 397 -14.92 3.31 6.60
C PHE A 397 -16.25 3.64 5.91
N ARG A 398 -17.39 3.37 6.56
CA ARG A 398 -18.71 3.70 6.05
C ARG A 398 -18.84 5.18 5.70
N ARG A 399 -18.30 6.07 6.53
CA ARG A 399 -18.35 7.52 6.24
C ARG A 399 -17.62 7.84 4.93
N ARG A 400 -16.45 7.26 4.70
CA ARG A 400 -15.66 7.42 3.47
C ARG A 400 -16.35 6.76 2.27
N ALA A 401 -16.84 5.54 2.42
CA ALA A 401 -17.53 4.80 1.35
C ALA A 401 -18.80 5.50 0.89
N ILE A 402 -19.59 6.05 1.81
CA ILE A 402 -20.81 6.82 1.47
C ILE A 402 -20.43 8.14 0.80
N ALA A 403 -19.44 8.87 1.31
CA ALA A 403 -19.00 10.12 0.71
C ALA A 403 -18.49 9.89 -0.72
N PHE A 404 -17.70 8.85 -0.95
CA PHE A 404 -17.23 8.46 -2.27
C PHE A 404 -18.39 8.05 -3.20
N ALA A 405 -19.32 7.22 -2.72
CA ALA A 405 -20.46 6.76 -3.52
C ALA A 405 -21.49 7.87 -3.84
N ALA A 406 -21.51 8.96 -3.06
CA ALA A 406 -22.35 10.13 -3.31
C ALA A 406 -21.81 11.04 -4.43
N GLY A 407 -20.56 10.87 -4.85
CA GLY A 407 -19.88 11.74 -5.80
C GLY A 407 -19.41 13.06 -5.17
N PRO A 408 -18.68 13.90 -5.91
CA PRO A 408 -18.28 15.21 -5.40
C PRO A 408 -19.54 16.03 -5.09
N VAL A 409 -19.58 16.59 -3.88
CA VAL A 409 -20.57 17.62 -3.56
C VAL A 409 -20.28 18.77 -4.52
N ARG A 410 -21.21 19.03 -5.46
CA ARG A 410 -21.13 20.14 -6.43
C ARG A 410 -21.15 21.47 -5.72
#